data_6ee18dc604fa05a7b22c1db4c9195ae3
#
_entry.id   6ee18dc604fa05a7b22c1db4c9195ae3
#
_cell.length_a   1.000
_cell.length_b   1.000
_cell.length_c   1.000
_cell.angle_alpha   90.00
_cell.angle_beta   90.00
_cell.angle_gamma   90.00
#
_symmetry.space_group_name_H-M   'P 1'
#
loop_
_entity.id
_entity.type
_entity.pdbx_description
1 polymer ?
#
loop_
_entity_poly.entity_id
_entity_poly.type
_entity_poly.pdbx_seq_one_letter_code
_entity_poly.pdbx_strand_id
1 'polypeptide(L)'
;STFASIIQTIQDRGYVYKRGRALVPTFLAFSVTGLLETHFTKLVDYEFTASMEEDLDKIAAGEATRIDWLRDFYYGHDGQPGLEVLAADLGVIDARATNTMNLSADIEIRVGRYGPYLQQNLPDEDRKLANIPEGLAPDELTLEKAIELLAAPSGERELGIDPVTGFEVIAKSGR
;
A
#
# COMPACT_ATOMS: atom_id res chain seq x y z
N SER A 1 8.29 14.72 -21.91
CA SER A 1 8.83 13.94 -20.80
C SER A 1 7.70 13.28 -20.02
N THR A 2 7.69 11.95 -19.93
CA THR A 2 6.71 11.15 -19.20
C THR A 2 6.86 11.25 -17.69
N PHE A 3 7.99 11.77 -17.20
CA PHE A 3 8.31 11.87 -15.78
C PHE A 3 7.24 12.65 -14.98
N ALA A 4 6.80 13.81 -15.47
CA ALA A 4 5.81 14.61 -14.77
C ALA A 4 4.46 13.91 -14.66
N SER A 5 4.04 13.18 -15.71
CA SER A 5 2.79 12.41 -15.70
C SER A 5 2.86 11.20 -14.76
N ILE A 6 4.02 10.54 -14.65
CA ILE A 6 4.23 9.45 -13.69
C ILE A 6 4.12 9.98 -12.25
N ILE A 7 4.81 11.08 -11.95
CA ILE A 7 4.73 11.72 -10.62
C ILE A 7 3.31 12.13 -10.28
N GLN A 8 2.56 12.68 -11.25
CA GLN A 8 1.15 12.99 -11.02
C GLN A 8 0.32 11.74 -10.75
N THR A 9 0.52 10.69 -11.54
CA THR A 9 -0.22 9.43 -11.38
C THR A 9 -0.02 8.80 -10.00
N ILE A 10 1.21 8.75 -9.49
CA ILE A 10 1.47 8.17 -8.15
C ILE A 10 0.89 9.02 -7.02
N GLN A 11 0.78 10.34 -7.21
CA GLN A 11 0.08 11.23 -6.28
C GLN A 11 -1.45 11.00 -6.34
N ASP A 12 -2.04 10.97 -7.53
CA ASP A 12 -3.48 10.76 -7.73
C ASP A 12 -3.95 9.41 -7.18
N ARG A 13 -3.07 8.41 -7.18
CA ARG A 13 -3.31 7.08 -6.59
C ARG A 13 -3.05 7.04 -5.07
N GLY A 14 -2.60 8.13 -4.48
CA GLY A 14 -2.33 8.19 -3.05
C GLY A 14 -1.10 7.37 -2.60
N TYR A 15 -0.19 7.04 -3.51
CA TYR A 15 1.06 6.36 -3.15
C TYR A 15 2.07 7.30 -2.53
N VAL A 16 2.07 8.55 -2.96
CA VAL A 16 2.91 9.61 -2.40
C VAL A 16 2.08 10.88 -2.23
N TYR A 17 2.50 11.72 -1.29
CA TYR A 17 1.99 13.08 -1.14
C TYR A 17 3.13 14.09 -1.05
N LYS A 18 2.83 15.35 -1.31
CA LYS A 18 3.80 16.44 -1.20
C LYS A 18 3.85 16.99 0.21
N ARG A 19 5.06 17.09 0.76
CA ARG A 19 5.36 17.85 1.98
C ARG A 19 6.43 18.88 1.64
N GLY A 20 6.02 20.11 1.40
CA GLY A 20 6.91 21.14 0.86
C GLY A 20 7.43 20.76 -0.55
N ARG A 21 8.73 20.52 -0.66
CA ARG A 21 9.38 20.10 -1.91
C ARG A 21 9.61 18.59 -2.02
N ALA A 22 9.39 17.85 -0.93
CA ALA A 22 9.60 16.42 -0.89
C ALA A 22 8.34 15.65 -1.32
N LEU A 23 8.55 14.48 -1.94
CA LEU A 23 7.54 13.45 -2.11
C LEU A 23 7.70 12.45 -0.96
N VAL A 24 6.65 12.24 -0.20
CA VAL A 24 6.64 11.35 0.95
C VAL A 24 5.78 10.13 0.60
N PRO A 25 6.31 8.89 0.72
CA PRO A 25 5.53 7.70 0.48
C PRO A 25 4.47 7.51 1.58
N THR A 26 3.36 6.88 1.22
CA THR A 26 2.29 6.52 2.15
C THR A 26 2.41 5.05 2.57
N PHE A 27 1.68 4.63 3.61
CA PHE A 27 1.57 3.21 3.98
C PHE A 27 0.99 2.35 2.85
N LEU A 28 0.11 2.91 2.02
CA LEU A 28 -0.42 2.24 0.83
C LEU A 28 0.69 1.93 -0.18
N ALA A 29 1.64 2.84 -0.37
CA ALA A 29 2.78 2.59 -1.25
C ALA A 29 3.60 1.37 -0.80
N PHE A 30 3.86 1.25 0.50
CA PHE A 30 4.58 0.08 1.05
C PHE A 30 3.82 -1.22 0.82
N SER A 31 2.48 -1.25 1.01
CA SER A 31 1.67 -2.44 0.71
C SER A 31 1.73 -2.82 -0.76
N VAL A 32 1.60 -1.85 -1.67
CA VAL A 32 1.65 -2.11 -3.12
C VAL A 32 3.04 -2.55 -3.56
N THR A 33 4.10 -1.89 -3.07
CA THR A 33 5.48 -2.27 -3.39
C THR A 33 5.79 -3.67 -2.87
N GLY A 34 5.43 -3.98 -1.63
CA GLY A 34 5.63 -5.32 -1.06
C GLY A 34 4.88 -6.42 -1.82
N LEU A 35 3.66 -6.13 -2.30
CA LEU A 35 2.93 -7.04 -3.19
C LEU A 35 3.70 -7.31 -4.49
N LEU A 36 4.18 -6.25 -5.13
CA LEU A 36 4.91 -6.35 -6.40
C LEU A 36 6.25 -7.06 -6.21
N GLU A 37 7.01 -6.73 -5.18
CA GLU A 37 8.29 -7.38 -4.87
C GLU A 37 8.14 -8.87 -4.54
N THR A 38 7.02 -9.26 -3.91
CA THR A 38 6.78 -10.65 -3.54
C THR A 38 6.28 -11.50 -4.72
N HIS A 39 5.36 -10.96 -5.52
CA HIS A 39 4.63 -11.74 -6.52
C HIS A 39 5.01 -11.38 -7.97
N PHE A 40 5.57 -10.21 -8.20
CA PHE A 40 5.90 -9.70 -9.53
C PHE A 40 7.32 -9.12 -9.58
N THR A 41 8.27 -9.81 -8.96
CA THR A 41 9.67 -9.37 -8.82
C THR A 41 10.26 -8.87 -10.12
N LYS A 42 10.01 -9.58 -11.24
CA LYS A 42 10.48 -9.21 -12.57
C LYS A 42 9.98 -7.83 -13.02
N LEU A 43 8.73 -7.45 -12.67
CA LEU A 43 8.15 -6.17 -13.11
C LEU A 43 8.70 -4.95 -12.35
N VAL A 44 9.31 -5.17 -11.18
CA VAL A 44 9.94 -4.11 -10.37
C VAL A 44 11.46 -4.11 -10.47
N ASP A 45 12.01 -4.98 -11.32
CA ASP A 45 13.44 -5.05 -11.61
C ASP A 45 13.87 -3.89 -12.50
N TYR A 46 14.96 -3.21 -12.13
CA TYR A 46 15.52 -2.11 -12.90
C TYR A 46 16.10 -2.59 -14.25
N GLU A 47 16.70 -3.79 -14.30
CA GLU A 47 17.22 -4.36 -15.54
C GLU A 47 16.11 -4.68 -16.53
N PHE A 48 14.99 -5.21 -16.02
CA PHE A 48 13.80 -5.44 -16.85
C PHE A 48 13.24 -4.13 -17.43
N THR A 49 13.16 -3.08 -16.62
CA THR A 49 12.67 -1.77 -17.08
C THR A 49 13.61 -1.20 -18.15
N ALA A 50 14.91 -1.27 -17.95
CA ALA A 50 15.90 -0.80 -18.93
C ALA A 50 15.82 -1.58 -20.25
N SER A 51 15.73 -2.92 -20.19
CA SER A 51 15.60 -3.76 -21.38
C SER A 51 14.30 -3.48 -22.14
N MET A 52 13.21 -3.22 -21.42
CA MET A 52 11.93 -2.85 -22.04
C MET A 52 12.03 -1.52 -22.78
N GLU A 53 12.72 -0.53 -22.25
CA GLU A 53 12.95 0.75 -22.94
C GLU A 53 13.78 0.56 -24.22
N GLU A 54 14.84 -0.25 -24.17
CA GLU A 54 15.64 -0.61 -25.36
C GLU A 54 14.80 -1.32 -26.43
N ASP A 55 13.91 -2.23 -26.03
CA ASP A 55 13.04 -2.94 -26.96
C ASP A 55 11.98 -2.03 -27.58
N LEU A 56 11.47 -1.06 -26.83
CA LEU A 56 10.59 -0.03 -27.37
C LEU A 56 11.29 0.86 -28.40
N ASP A 57 12.56 1.17 -28.17
CA ASP A 57 13.40 1.91 -29.12
C ASP A 57 13.62 1.11 -30.41
N LYS A 58 13.90 -0.20 -30.33
CA LYS A 58 13.99 -1.11 -31.49
C LYS A 58 12.67 -1.15 -32.27
N ILE A 59 11.53 -1.19 -31.56
CA ILE A 59 10.22 -1.15 -32.21
C ILE A 59 10.01 0.20 -32.93
N ALA A 60 10.40 1.30 -32.30
CA ALA A 60 10.32 2.63 -32.91
C ALA A 60 11.22 2.78 -34.15
N ALA A 61 12.40 2.13 -34.14
CA ALA A 61 13.32 2.06 -35.29
C ALA A 61 12.87 1.12 -36.40
N GLY A 62 11.83 0.29 -36.18
CA GLY A 62 11.37 -0.72 -37.13
C GLY A 62 12.23 -2.00 -37.15
N GLU A 63 13.10 -2.19 -36.16
CA GLU A 63 13.98 -3.35 -36.02
C GLU A 63 13.29 -4.53 -35.32
N ALA A 64 12.19 -4.25 -34.59
CA ALA A 64 11.37 -5.25 -33.92
C ALA A 64 9.89 -4.94 -34.14
N THR A 65 9.01 -5.94 -33.95
CA THR A 65 7.56 -5.74 -34.05
C THR A 65 6.92 -5.68 -32.68
N ARG A 66 5.98 -4.77 -32.49
CA ARG A 66 5.19 -4.65 -31.26
C ARG A 66 4.43 -5.94 -30.93
N ILE A 67 3.93 -6.65 -31.95
CA ILE A 67 3.12 -7.86 -31.76
C ILE A 67 3.98 -8.98 -31.19
N ASP A 68 5.18 -9.19 -31.73
CA ASP A 68 6.09 -10.22 -31.24
C ASP A 68 6.55 -9.91 -29.82
N TRP A 69 6.90 -8.65 -29.53
CA TRP A 69 7.27 -8.24 -28.20
C TRP A 69 6.15 -8.48 -27.17
N LEU A 70 4.90 -8.08 -27.49
CA LEU A 70 3.74 -8.30 -26.62
C LEU A 70 3.44 -9.79 -26.42
N ARG A 71 3.59 -10.60 -27.46
CA ARG A 71 3.42 -12.05 -27.36
C ARG A 71 4.44 -12.66 -26.42
N ASP A 72 5.72 -12.31 -26.59
CA ASP A 72 6.81 -12.83 -25.78
C ASP A 72 6.71 -12.35 -24.31
N PHE A 73 6.31 -11.12 -24.09
CA PHE A 73 6.02 -10.59 -22.75
C PHE A 73 4.86 -11.33 -22.08
N TYR A 74 3.77 -11.59 -22.81
CA TYR A 74 2.57 -12.20 -22.25
C TYR A 74 2.67 -13.72 -22.08
N TYR A 75 3.13 -14.42 -23.12
CA TYR A 75 3.22 -15.88 -23.10
C TYR A 75 4.58 -16.43 -22.68
N GLY A 76 5.61 -15.62 -22.74
CA GLY A 76 6.99 -16.02 -22.49
C GLY A 76 7.76 -16.37 -23.76
N HIS A 77 9.08 -16.43 -23.66
CA HIS A 77 10.00 -16.75 -24.73
C HIS A 77 11.23 -17.48 -24.18
N ASP A 78 11.81 -18.42 -24.96
CA ASP A 78 13.04 -19.16 -24.64
C ASP A 78 13.06 -19.79 -23.23
N GLY A 79 11.94 -20.37 -22.81
CA GLY A 79 11.82 -21.03 -21.50
C GLY A 79 11.62 -20.08 -20.33
N GLN A 80 11.54 -18.76 -20.56
CA GLN A 80 11.16 -17.79 -19.56
C GLN A 80 9.63 -17.65 -19.49
N PRO A 81 9.03 -17.71 -18.29
CA PRO A 81 7.59 -17.57 -18.16
C PRO A 81 7.15 -16.15 -18.52
N GLY A 82 6.05 -16.05 -19.24
CA GLY A 82 5.39 -14.78 -19.53
C GLY A 82 4.42 -14.36 -18.43
N LEU A 83 3.84 -13.17 -18.61
CA LEU A 83 2.92 -12.59 -17.63
C LEU A 83 1.70 -13.49 -17.35
N GLU A 84 1.19 -14.22 -18.35
CA GLU A 84 0.06 -15.14 -18.18
C GLU A 84 0.35 -16.22 -17.13
N VAL A 85 1.52 -16.86 -17.21
CA VAL A 85 1.94 -17.89 -16.26
C VAL A 85 2.17 -17.28 -14.88
N LEU A 86 2.86 -16.15 -14.80
CA LEU A 86 3.11 -15.44 -13.55
C LEU A 86 1.81 -15.01 -12.86
N ALA A 87 0.82 -14.56 -13.64
CA ALA A 87 -0.49 -14.17 -13.11
C ALA A 87 -1.33 -15.38 -12.69
N ALA A 88 -1.22 -16.50 -13.38
CA ALA A 88 -1.92 -17.74 -13.03
C ALA A 88 -1.34 -18.42 -11.78
N ASP A 89 -0.04 -18.29 -11.55
CA ASP A 89 0.69 -18.92 -10.43
C ASP A 89 0.70 -18.07 -9.15
N LEU A 90 -0.02 -16.95 -9.13
CA LEU A 90 -0.08 -16.06 -7.95
C LEU A 90 -0.69 -16.73 -6.71
N GLY A 91 -1.24 -17.93 -6.83
CA GLY A 91 -1.90 -18.62 -5.73
C GLY A 91 -3.03 -17.78 -5.12
N VAL A 92 -3.38 -18.06 -3.88
CA VAL A 92 -4.27 -17.20 -3.11
C VAL A 92 -3.42 -16.12 -2.44
N ILE A 93 -3.38 -14.92 -3.03
CA ILE A 93 -2.74 -13.77 -2.38
C ILE A 93 -3.47 -13.50 -1.07
N ASP A 94 -2.76 -13.64 0.05
CA ASP A 94 -3.30 -13.23 1.34
C ASP A 94 -3.32 -11.70 1.41
N ALA A 95 -4.47 -11.13 1.07
CA ALA A 95 -4.69 -9.68 1.12
C ALA A 95 -4.46 -9.11 2.52
N ARG A 96 -4.63 -9.93 3.56
CA ARG A 96 -4.37 -9.51 4.94
C ARG A 96 -2.86 -9.39 5.17
N ALA A 97 -2.08 -10.39 4.81
CA ALA A 97 -0.62 -10.37 4.93
C ALA A 97 -0.02 -9.22 4.12
N THR A 98 -0.47 -9.04 2.87
CA THR A 98 -0.01 -7.97 1.98
C THR A 98 -0.23 -6.56 2.56
N ASN A 99 -1.33 -6.36 3.28
CA ASN A 99 -1.69 -5.07 3.87
C ASN A 99 -1.30 -4.95 5.35
N THR A 100 -0.38 -5.78 5.83
CA THR A 100 0.10 -5.79 7.21
C THR A 100 1.61 -5.55 7.23
N MET A 101 2.04 -4.58 8.04
CA MET A 101 3.44 -4.29 8.33
C MET A 101 3.65 -4.43 9.84
N ASN A 102 4.62 -5.26 10.24
CA ASN A 102 4.93 -5.47 11.65
C ASN A 102 5.76 -4.29 12.18
N LEU A 103 5.28 -3.64 13.22
CA LEU A 103 6.01 -2.60 13.94
C LEU A 103 6.72 -3.18 15.18
N SER A 104 6.10 -4.14 15.85
CA SER A 104 6.67 -4.93 16.94
C SER A 104 6.10 -6.35 16.93
N ALA A 105 6.38 -7.16 17.97
CA ALA A 105 5.84 -8.51 18.09
C ALA A 105 4.31 -8.53 18.23
N ASP A 106 3.73 -7.48 18.80
CA ASP A 106 2.30 -7.39 19.14
C ASP A 106 1.57 -6.21 18.45
N ILE A 107 2.30 -5.30 17.78
CA ILE A 107 1.73 -4.15 17.11
C ILE A 107 1.97 -4.23 15.59
N GLU A 108 0.89 -4.18 14.85
CA GLU A 108 0.84 -4.20 13.40
C GLU A 108 0.28 -2.87 12.86
N ILE A 109 0.83 -2.42 11.74
CA ILE A 109 0.24 -1.39 10.90
C ILE A 109 -0.55 -2.10 9.83
N ARG A 110 -1.80 -1.72 9.64
CA ARG A 110 -2.69 -2.30 8.64
C ARG A 110 -3.22 -1.24 7.71
N VAL A 111 -3.23 -1.54 6.42
CA VAL A 111 -3.83 -0.67 5.41
C VAL A 111 -5.22 -1.18 5.09
N GLY A 112 -6.22 -0.49 5.62
CA GLY A 112 -7.63 -0.82 5.43
C GLY A 112 -8.31 0.06 4.38
N ARG A 113 -9.59 -0.26 4.10
CA ARG A 113 -10.43 0.50 3.16
C ARG A 113 -10.51 2.00 3.47
N TYR A 114 -10.40 2.35 4.75
CA TYR A 114 -10.57 3.73 5.25
C TYR A 114 -9.24 4.40 5.63
N GLY A 115 -8.12 3.81 5.23
CA GLY A 115 -6.78 4.29 5.53
C GLY A 115 -5.99 3.37 6.44
N PRO A 116 -4.76 3.77 6.78
CA PRO A 116 -3.90 3.00 7.67
C PRO A 116 -4.33 3.12 9.12
N TYR A 117 -4.20 2.03 9.87
CA TYR A 117 -4.49 1.97 11.29
C TYR A 117 -3.53 1.03 12.02
N LEU A 118 -3.38 1.23 13.32
CA LEU A 118 -2.65 0.36 14.21
C LEU A 118 -3.57 -0.72 14.76
N GLN A 119 -3.07 -1.94 14.85
CA GLN A 119 -3.70 -3.05 15.56
C GLN A 119 -2.70 -3.60 16.56
N GLN A 120 -3.08 -3.63 17.84
CA GLN A 120 -2.36 -4.37 18.87
C GLN A 120 -3.10 -5.66 19.17
N ASN A 121 -2.39 -6.78 19.07
CA ASN A 121 -2.90 -8.11 19.40
C ASN A 121 -2.59 -8.41 20.87
N LEU A 122 -3.64 -8.56 21.70
CA LEU A 122 -3.53 -8.89 23.12
C LEU A 122 -3.83 -10.37 23.38
N PRO A 123 -3.30 -10.99 24.46
CA PRO A 123 -3.43 -12.43 24.72
C PRO A 123 -4.87 -12.91 24.86
N ASP A 124 -5.81 -12.08 25.34
CA ASP A 124 -7.20 -12.43 25.66
C ASP A 124 -8.18 -12.12 24.52
N GLU A 125 -7.75 -12.22 23.27
CA GLU A 125 -8.51 -11.89 22.05
C GLU A 125 -8.97 -10.42 21.95
N ASP A 126 -8.74 -9.61 22.95
CA ASP A 126 -8.95 -8.17 22.88
C ASP A 126 -7.98 -7.53 21.90
N ARG A 127 -8.54 -6.77 20.96
CA ARG A 127 -7.75 -6.02 19.99
C ARG A 127 -7.89 -4.54 20.26
N LYS A 128 -6.76 -3.88 20.44
CA LYS A 128 -6.77 -2.41 20.43
C LYS A 128 -6.52 -1.93 19.01
N LEU A 129 -7.32 -0.97 18.59
CA LEU A 129 -7.21 -0.33 17.29
C LEU A 129 -7.04 1.18 17.49
N ALA A 130 -6.17 1.79 16.69
CA ALA A 130 -6.01 3.24 16.65
C ALA A 130 -5.81 3.70 15.20
N ASN A 131 -6.48 4.76 14.80
CA ASN A 131 -6.24 5.36 13.50
C ASN A 131 -4.87 6.04 13.47
N ILE A 132 -4.16 5.89 12.37
CA ILE A 132 -2.94 6.65 12.12
C ILE A 132 -3.37 8.02 11.58
N PRO A 133 -2.91 9.15 12.19
CA PRO A 133 -3.27 10.48 11.75
C PRO A 133 -2.91 10.72 10.28
N GLU A 134 -3.77 11.42 9.57
CA GLU A 134 -3.50 11.86 8.21
C GLU A 134 -2.24 12.71 8.16
N GLY A 135 -1.37 12.46 7.19
CA GLY A 135 -0.10 13.19 7.03
C GLY A 135 1.05 12.71 7.91
N LEU A 136 0.85 11.73 8.80
CA LEU A 136 1.95 11.07 9.49
C LEU A 136 2.67 10.13 8.50
N ALA A 137 3.95 10.43 8.24
CA ALA A 137 4.76 9.61 7.34
C ALA A 137 5.14 8.27 7.99
N PRO A 138 5.35 7.19 7.21
CA PRO A 138 5.75 5.90 7.75
C PRO A 138 7.00 5.91 8.61
N ASP A 139 7.98 6.74 8.30
CA ASP A 139 9.22 6.90 9.07
C ASP A 139 9.04 7.72 10.36
N GLU A 140 7.95 8.45 10.49
CA GLU A 140 7.58 9.19 11.70
C GLU A 140 6.78 8.35 12.70
N LEU A 141 6.24 7.20 12.24
CA LEU A 141 5.51 6.28 13.10
C LEU A 141 6.47 5.35 13.84
N THR A 142 7.08 5.88 14.90
CA THR A 142 7.92 5.08 15.81
C THR A 142 7.07 4.19 16.71
N LEU A 143 7.70 3.21 17.37
CA LEU A 143 7.01 2.33 18.33
C LEU A 143 6.40 3.15 19.50
N GLU A 144 7.12 4.15 20.00
CA GLU A 144 6.63 5.04 21.05
C GLU A 144 5.38 5.78 20.60
N LYS A 145 5.38 6.30 19.36
CA LYS A 145 4.22 6.99 18.79
C LYS A 145 3.03 6.05 18.59
N ALA A 146 3.27 4.82 18.19
CA ALA A 146 2.22 3.82 18.07
C ALA A 146 1.59 3.47 19.42
N ILE A 147 2.39 3.30 20.47
CA ILE A 147 1.90 3.06 21.83
C ILE A 147 1.09 4.26 22.33
N GLU A 148 1.56 5.48 22.08
CA GLU A 148 0.81 6.71 22.42
C GLU A 148 -0.57 6.74 21.75
N LEU A 149 -0.61 6.44 20.43
CA LEU A 149 -1.86 6.41 19.68
C LEU A 149 -2.82 5.32 20.17
N LEU A 150 -2.31 4.14 20.52
CA LEU A 150 -3.09 3.03 21.06
C LEU A 150 -3.55 3.25 22.51
N ALA A 151 -2.83 4.07 23.27
CA ALA A 151 -3.20 4.46 24.64
C ALA A 151 -4.18 5.62 24.67
N ALA A 152 -4.28 6.40 23.59
CA ALA A 152 -5.25 7.48 23.48
C ALA A 152 -6.67 6.92 23.65
N PRO A 153 -7.55 7.58 24.44
CA PRO A 153 -8.93 7.17 24.54
C PRO A 153 -9.51 7.03 23.13
N SER A 154 -10.16 5.91 22.85
CA SER A 154 -10.95 5.78 21.62
C SER A 154 -11.80 7.03 21.53
N GLY A 155 -11.77 7.74 20.40
CA GLY A 155 -12.35 9.09 20.26
C GLY A 155 -13.87 9.18 20.51
N GLU A 156 -14.38 8.32 21.37
CA GLU A 156 -15.71 8.35 21.96
C GLU A 156 -15.65 9.23 23.20
N ARG A 157 -16.29 10.35 23.13
CA ARG A 157 -16.46 11.26 24.28
C ARG A 157 -17.91 11.16 24.70
N GLU A 158 -18.14 10.69 25.91
CA GLU A 158 -19.46 10.78 26.55
C GLU A 158 -19.85 12.25 26.70
N LEU A 159 -20.98 12.63 26.10
CA LEU A 159 -21.53 13.98 26.20
C LEU A 159 -22.62 14.07 27.28
N GLY A 160 -23.08 12.94 27.79
CA GLY A 160 -24.13 12.84 28.80
C GLY A 160 -25.32 11.98 28.34
N ILE A 161 -26.44 12.08 29.03
CA ILE A 161 -27.65 11.34 28.75
C ILE A 161 -28.65 12.27 28.06
N ASP A 162 -29.23 11.82 26.94
CA ASP A 162 -30.31 12.54 26.28
C ASP A 162 -31.54 12.59 27.23
N PRO A 163 -32.01 13.79 27.62
CA PRO A 163 -33.10 13.91 28.57
C PRO A 163 -34.45 13.44 28.06
N VAL A 164 -34.58 13.24 26.75
CA VAL A 164 -35.85 12.79 26.11
C VAL A 164 -35.90 11.28 25.99
N THR A 165 -34.81 10.66 25.54
CA THR A 165 -34.73 9.24 25.24
C THR A 165 -34.14 8.40 26.36
N GLY A 166 -33.36 9.04 27.29
CA GLY A 166 -32.63 8.34 28.33
C GLY A 166 -31.40 7.56 27.83
N PHE A 167 -31.03 7.71 26.55
CA PHE A 167 -29.86 7.06 25.99
C PHE A 167 -28.61 7.90 26.20
N GLU A 168 -27.49 7.21 26.31
CA GLU A 168 -26.16 7.83 26.38
C GLU A 168 -25.81 8.47 25.02
N VAL A 169 -25.40 9.74 25.07
CA VAL A 169 -24.96 10.51 23.90
C VAL A 169 -23.46 10.50 23.86
N ILE A 170 -22.91 9.88 22.82
CA ILE A 170 -21.47 9.79 22.58
C ILE A 170 -21.08 10.61 21.34
N ALA A 171 -20.06 11.47 21.47
CA ALA A 171 -19.38 12.03 20.30
C ALA A 171 -18.36 11.02 19.80
N LYS A 172 -18.48 10.64 18.53
CA LYS A 172 -17.53 9.77 17.86
C LYS A 172 -16.81 10.54 16.78
N SER A 173 -15.48 10.34 16.67
CA SER A 173 -14.74 10.85 15.53
C SER A 173 -15.32 10.22 14.26
N GLY A 174 -15.89 11.03 13.36
CA GLY A 174 -16.43 10.57 12.09
C GLY A 174 -15.33 10.00 11.21
N ARG A 175 -15.74 9.06 10.35
CA ARG A 175 -14.89 8.51 9.28
C ARG A 175 -14.97 9.36 8.05
#